data_ec7907996ec80826c8bd3f34061a65cd
#
_entry.id   ec7907996ec80826c8bd3f34061a65cd
#
_cell.length_a   1.000
_cell.length_b   1.000
_cell.length_c   1.000
_cell.angle_alpha   90.00
_cell.angle_beta   90.00
_cell.angle_gamma   90.00
#
_symmetry.space_group_name_H-M   'P 1'
#
loop_
_entity.id
_entity.type
_entity.pdbx_description
1 polymer ?
#
loop_
_entity_poly.entity_id
_entity_poly.type
_entity_poly.pdbx_seq_one_letter_code
_entity_poly.pdbx_strand_id
1 'polypeptide(L)'
;MRLLGAEVLMLVALFATVGYRRFAYFGVAVGEAFLELLVGLRRHISVSGAPIDKYMAARSGGPLEECGFYVEYRRCGRLSLAFSRVSGKICLSAGLLAELSDVFGRLGGSDIEGEVRLLDAAIGEIERMNKEFKGETERSVRVVSVVVVAVSLALLILLL
;
A
#
# COMPACT_ATOMS: atom_id res chain seq x y z
N MET A 1 4.17 40.87 -15.50
CA MET A 1 4.59 39.62 -16.14
C MET A 1 5.41 38.73 -15.21
N ARG A 2 6.48 39.22 -14.51
CA ARG A 2 7.33 38.43 -13.62
C ARG A 2 6.60 37.88 -12.38
N LEU A 3 5.74 38.68 -11.75
CA LEU A 3 4.94 38.29 -10.58
C LEU A 3 3.96 37.13 -10.88
N LEU A 4 3.29 37.16 -12.04
CA LEU A 4 2.39 36.09 -12.47
C LEU A 4 3.13 34.74 -12.67
N GLY A 5 4.38 34.77 -13.15
CA GLY A 5 5.21 33.58 -13.27
C GLY A 5 5.57 32.95 -11.93
N ALA A 6 5.86 33.75 -10.90
CA ALA A 6 6.19 33.31 -9.57
C ALA A 6 4.98 32.66 -8.87
N GLU A 7 3.78 33.22 -9.02
CA GLU A 7 2.55 32.64 -8.47
C GLU A 7 2.23 31.27 -9.09
N VAL A 8 2.36 31.15 -10.41
CA VAL A 8 2.13 29.87 -11.11
C VAL A 8 3.12 28.80 -10.65
N LEU A 9 4.41 29.13 -10.52
CA LEU A 9 5.42 28.20 -10.02
C LEU A 9 5.13 27.73 -8.59
N MET A 10 4.70 28.63 -7.72
CA MET A 10 4.34 28.29 -6.34
C MET A 10 3.13 27.35 -6.28
N LEU A 11 2.11 27.59 -7.09
CA LEU A 11 0.95 26.72 -7.22
C LEU A 11 1.33 25.32 -7.72
N VAL A 12 2.15 25.23 -8.77
CA VAL A 12 2.63 23.94 -9.31
C VAL A 12 3.42 23.16 -8.24
N ALA A 13 4.32 23.82 -7.51
CA ALA A 13 5.09 23.21 -6.43
C ALA A 13 4.18 22.68 -5.31
N LEU A 14 3.17 23.44 -4.94
CA LEU A 14 2.18 23.04 -3.93
C LEU A 14 1.38 21.82 -4.39
N PHE A 15 0.85 21.83 -5.61
CA PHE A 15 0.12 20.69 -6.18
C PHE A 15 0.99 19.43 -6.29
N ALA A 16 2.24 19.57 -6.72
CA ALA A 16 3.18 18.46 -6.80
C ALA A 16 3.44 17.84 -5.41
N THR A 17 3.62 18.67 -4.39
CA THR A 17 3.84 18.20 -3.01
C THR A 17 2.61 17.48 -2.46
N VAL A 18 1.41 18.02 -2.65
CA VAL A 18 0.16 17.39 -2.22
C VAL A 18 -0.07 16.07 -2.94
N GLY A 19 0.14 16.03 -4.26
CA GLY A 19 0.02 14.82 -5.07
C GLY A 19 1.00 13.73 -4.62
N TYR A 20 2.27 14.07 -4.39
CA TYR A 20 3.28 13.15 -3.89
C TYR A 20 2.91 12.59 -2.51
N ARG A 21 2.50 13.44 -1.57
CA ARG A 21 2.05 13.01 -0.24
C ARG A 21 0.89 12.04 -0.33
N ARG A 22 -0.14 12.37 -1.11
CA ARG A 22 -1.30 11.50 -1.30
C ARG A 22 -0.91 10.14 -1.84
N PHE A 23 -0.04 10.11 -2.86
CA PHE A 23 0.45 8.86 -3.45
C PHE A 23 1.27 8.02 -2.45
N ALA A 24 2.17 8.64 -1.71
CA ALA A 24 3.02 7.97 -0.73
C ALA A 24 2.19 7.37 0.44
N TYR A 25 1.25 8.13 0.99
CA TYR A 25 0.37 7.65 2.06
C TYR A 25 -0.65 6.61 1.58
N PHE A 26 -1.04 6.65 0.31
CA PHE A 26 -1.87 5.60 -0.26
C PHE A 26 -1.15 4.24 -0.24
N GLY A 27 0.15 4.20 -0.55
CA GLY A 27 0.96 2.98 -0.40
C GLY A 27 0.94 2.43 1.02
N VAL A 28 1.11 3.29 2.04
CA VAL A 28 1.02 2.89 3.45
C VAL A 28 -0.36 2.33 3.78
N ALA A 29 -1.43 3.00 3.36
CA ALA A 29 -2.80 2.54 3.59
C ALA A 29 -3.09 1.19 2.91
N VAL A 30 -2.55 0.94 1.73
CA VAL A 30 -2.65 -0.37 1.05
C VAL A 30 -1.90 -1.45 1.83
N GLY A 31 -0.70 -1.16 2.35
CA GLY A 31 0.06 -2.11 3.19
C GLY A 31 -0.68 -2.47 4.47
N GLU A 32 -1.23 -1.48 5.18
CA GLU A 32 -2.06 -1.69 6.37
C GLU A 32 -3.33 -2.51 6.04
N ALA A 33 -3.97 -2.25 4.89
CA ALA A 33 -5.16 -2.99 4.46
C ALA A 33 -4.86 -4.46 4.08
N PHE A 34 -3.69 -4.76 3.52
CA PHE A 34 -3.25 -6.14 3.34
C PHE A 34 -3.00 -6.86 4.67
N LEU A 35 -2.40 -6.18 5.64
CA LEU A 35 -2.21 -6.73 6.99
C LEU A 35 -3.57 -7.06 7.63
N GLU A 36 -4.54 -6.16 7.59
CA GLU A 36 -5.91 -6.39 8.09
C GLU A 36 -6.58 -7.56 7.37
N LEU A 37 -6.38 -7.69 6.06
CA LEU A 37 -6.88 -8.81 5.28
C LEU A 37 -6.33 -10.15 5.79
N LEU A 38 -5.01 -10.24 6.01
CA LEU A 38 -4.35 -11.45 6.51
C LEU A 38 -4.81 -11.81 7.93
N VAL A 39 -4.91 -10.82 8.83
CA VAL A 39 -5.46 -11.02 10.19
C VAL A 39 -6.89 -11.52 10.13
N GLY A 40 -7.72 -10.96 9.27
CA GLY A 40 -9.08 -11.39 9.06
C GLY A 40 -9.18 -12.80 8.47
N LEU A 41 -8.34 -13.14 7.49
CA LEU A 41 -8.24 -14.50 6.93
C LEU A 41 -7.82 -15.51 7.99
N ARG A 42 -6.79 -15.21 8.75
CA ARG A 42 -6.32 -16.05 9.87
C ARG A 42 -7.46 -16.34 10.85
N ARG A 43 -8.20 -15.29 11.26
CA ARG A 43 -9.35 -15.46 12.15
C ARG A 43 -10.47 -16.29 11.52
N HIS A 44 -10.75 -16.08 10.24
CA HIS A 44 -11.77 -16.82 9.52
C HIS A 44 -11.44 -18.31 9.45
N ILE A 45 -10.22 -18.65 9.07
CA ILE A 45 -9.74 -20.04 8.96
C ILE A 45 -9.76 -20.73 10.33
N SER A 46 -9.26 -20.06 11.37
CA SER A 46 -9.17 -20.65 12.71
C SER A 46 -10.54 -20.89 13.38
N VAL A 47 -11.54 -20.06 13.09
CA VAL A 47 -12.87 -20.15 13.74
C VAL A 47 -13.85 -20.97 12.92
N SER A 48 -13.89 -20.78 11.60
CA SER A 48 -14.93 -21.39 10.77
C SER A 48 -14.43 -22.61 9.98
N GLY A 49 -13.13 -22.74 9.74
CA GLY A 49 -12.59 -23.75 8.83
C GLY A 49 -13.12 -23.62 7.39
N ALA A 50 -13.83 -22.51 7.09
CA ALA A 50 -14.48 -22.33 5.83
C ALA A 50 -13.50 -21.87 4.73
N PRO A 51 -13.79 -22.15 3.45
CA PRO A 51 -12.93 -21.75 2.34
C PRO A 51 -12.69 -20.23 2.31
N ILE A 52 -11.50 -19.83 1.90
CA ILE A 52 -11.04 -18.44 1.77
C ILE A 52 -11.99 -17.64 0.86
N ASP A 53 -12.53 -18.26 -0.19
CA ASP A 53 -13.44 -17.63 -1.16
C ASP A 53 -14.67 -17.03 -0.49
N LYS A 54 -15.22 -17.70 0.53
CA LYS A 54 -16.38 -17.21 1.27
C LYS A 54 -16.06 -15.94 2.05
N TYR A 55 -14.87 -15.87 2.61
CA TYR A 55 -14.40 -14.67 3.31
C TYR A 55 -14.16 -13.51 2.35
N MET A 56 -13.51 -13.79 1.22
CA MET A 56 -13.19 -12.79 0.20
C MET A 56 -14.43 -12.23 -0.50
N ALA A 57 -15.44 -13.08 -0.75
CA ALA A 57 -16.70 -12.64 -1.38
C ALA A 57 -17.47 -11.61 -0.56
N ALA A 58 -17.31 -11.63 0.76
CA ALA A 58 -17.95 -10.67 1.67
C ALA A 58 -17.18 -9.35 1.82
N ARG A 59 -15.99 -9.24 1.19
CA ARG A 59 -15.13 -8.07 1.33
C ARG A 59 -15.22 -7.14 0.13
N SER A 60 -15.35 -5.85 0.41
CA SER A 60 -15.35 -4.77 -0.58
C SER A 60 -14.96 -3.45 0.08
N GLY A 61 -14.55 -2.49 -0.75
CA GLY A 61 -14.22 -1.13 -0.32
C GLY A 61 -12.80 -0.98 0.22
N GLY A 62 -12.46 0.26 0.58
CA GLY A 62 -11.16 0.64 1.12
C GLY A 62 -10.01 0.59 0.13
N PRO A 63 -8.77 0.74 0.63
CA PRO A 63 -7.57 0.83 -0.23
C PRO A 63 -7.37 -0.37 -1.16
N LEU A 64 -7.84 -1.57 -0.77
CA LEU A 64 -7.73 -2.78 -1.61
C LEU A 64 -8.72 -2.80 -2.80
N GLU A 65 -9.87 -2.15 -2.67
CA GLU A 65 -10.76 -1.93 -3.82
C GLU A 65 -10.19 -0.85 -4.74
N GLU A 66 -9.69 0.26 -4.17
CA GLU A 66 -9.10 1.37 -4.93
C GLU A 66 -7.86 0.93 -5.73
N CYS A 67 -7.01 0.06 -5.20
CA CYS A 67 -5.88 -0.50 -5.95
C CYS A 67 -6.29 -1.59 -6.95
N GLY A 68 -7.56 -2.02 -6.94
CA GLY A 68 -8.11 -3.01 -7.85
C GLY A 68 -7.93 -4.47 -7.41
N PHE A 69 -7.41 -4.73 -6.20
CA PHE A 69 -7.15 -6.10 -5.72
C PHE A 69 -8.42 -6.96 -5.65
N TYR A 70 -9.51 -6.44 -5.07
CA TYR A 70 -10.77 -7.19 -5.00
C TYR A 70 -11.40 -7.39 -6.38
N VAL A 71 -11.23 -6.44 -7.31
CA VAL A 71 -11.71 -6.56 -8.68
C VAL A 71 -11.00 -7.73 -9.40
N GLU A 72 -9.66 -7.77 -9.29
CA GLU A 72 -8.87 -8.85 -9.89
C GLU A 72 -9.13 -10.19 -9.20
N TYR A 73 -9.33 -10.20 -7.88
CA TYR A 73 -9.70 -11.43 -7.17
C TYR A 73 -11.05 -11.98 -7.66
N ARG A 74 -12.08 -11.14 -7.79
CA ARG A 74 -13.39 -11.57 -8.34
C ARG A 74 -13.31 -12.13 -9.76
N ARG A 75 -12.29 -11.71 -10.54
CA ARG A 75 -12.05 -12.23 -11.90
C ARG A 75 -11.34 -13.56 -11.94
N CYS A 76 -10.34 -13.77 -11.10
CA CYS A 76 -9.46 -14.94 -11.21
C CYS A 76 -9.67 -15.99 -10.10
N GLY A 77 -10.33 -15.66 -9.00
CA GLY A 77 -10.60 -16.55 -7.88
C GLY A 77 -9.36 -17.03 -7.12
N ARG A 78 -8.18 -16.42 -7.35
CA ARG A 78 -6.92 -16.79 -6.71
C ARG A 78 -6.19 -15.57 -6.18
N LEU A 79 -5.82 -15.60 -4.88
CA LEU A 79 -5.12 -14.50 -4.21
C LEU A 79 -3.78 -14.17 -4.87
N SER A 80 -2.98 -15.18 -5.19
CA SER A 80 -1.67 -14.99 -5.84
C SER A 80 -1.75 -14.32 -7.20
N LEU A 81 -2.72 -14.74 -8.04
CA LEU A 81 -2.94 -14.13 -9.35
C LEU A 81 -3.49 -12.72 -9.25
N ALA A 82 -4.43 -12.47 -8.35
CA ALA A 82 -4.96 -11.14 -8.11
C ALA A 82 -3.84 -10.19 -7.66
N PHE A 83 -3.02 -10.63 -6.70
CA PHE A 83 -1.91 -9.84 -6.19
C PHE A 83 -0.87 -9.56 -7.27
N SER A 84 -0.46 -10.56 -8.05
CA SER A 84 0.54 -10.37 -9.12
C SER A 84 0.10 -9.34 -10.17
N ARG A 85 -1.20 -9.21 -10.45
CA ARG A 85 -1.73 -8.23 -11.41
C ARG A 85 -1.75 -6.80 -10.88
N VAL A 86 -1.86 -6.64 -9.56
CA VAL A 86 -1.92 -5.31 -8.95
C VAL A 86 -0.56 -4.87 -8.37
N SER A 87 0.34 -5.81 -8.08
CA SER A 87 1.65 -5.52 -7.46
C SER A 87 2.48 -4.47 -8.19
N GLY A 88 2.42 -4.44 -9.51
CA GLY A 88 3.11 -3.43 -10.32
C GLY A 88 2.46 -2.03 -10.31
N LYS A 89 1.27 -1.88 -9.73
CA LYS A 89 0.53 -0.61 -9.67
C LYS A 89 0.50 0.00 -8.27
N ILE A 90 0.87 -0.78 -7.25
CA ILE A 90 0.86 -0.34 -5.84
C ILE A 90 2.27 0.05 -5.41
N CYS A 91 2.35 1.14 -4.65
CA CYS A 91 3.61 1.65 -4.13
C CYS A 91 3.88 1.06 -2.75
N LEU A 92 4.37 -0.19 -2.74
CA LEU A 92 4.87 -0.86 -1.54
C LEU A 92 6.37 -1.08 -1.64
N SER A 93 7.05 -1.31 -0.52
CA SER A 93 8.46 -1.71 -0.54
C SER A 93 8.65 -3.07 -1.22
N ALA A 94 9.80 -3.28 -1.84
CA ALA A 94 10.11 -4.54 -2.52
C ALA A 94 10.01 -5.76 -1.58
N GLY A 95 10.41 -5.58 -0.32
CA GLY A 95 10.31 -6.61 0.71
C GLY A 95 8.85 -6.98 1.01
N LEU A 96 7.98 -5.98 1.19
CA LEU A 96 6.54 -6.20 1.41
C LEU A 96 5.88 -6.91 0.22
N LEU A 97 6.24 -6.51 -1.01
CA LEU A 97 5.71 -7.15 -2.21
C LEU A 97 6.14 -8.62 -2.30
N ALA A 98 7.39 -8.92 -1.98
CA ALA A 98 7.91 -10.29 -2.00
C ALA A 98 7.22 -11.16 -0.94
N GLU A 99 7.11 -10.67 0.30
CA GLU A 99 6.48 -11.40 1.40
C GLU A 99 4.99 -11.67 1.14
N LEU A 100 4.24 -10.65 0.71
CA LEU A 100 2.83 -10.82 0.33
C LEU A 100 2.66 -11.82 -0.83
N SER A 101 3.56 -11.80 -1.81
CA SER A 101 3.54 -12.73 -2.93
C SER A 101 3.79 -14.17 -2.48
N ASP A 102 4.74 -14.40 -1.57
CA ASP A 102 5.03 -15.73 -1.01
C ASP A 102 3.83 -16.25 -0.23
N VAL A 103 3.29 -15.44 0.68
CA VAL A 103 2.12 -15.80 1.50
C VAL A 103 0.92 -16.17 0.63
N PHE A 104 0.56 -15.31 -0.33
CA PHE A 104 -0.57 -15.59 -1.23
C PHE A 104 -0.33 -16.76 -2.17
N GLY A 105 0.93 -17.07 -2.48
CA GLY A 105 1.30 -18.24 -3.28
C GLY A 105 1.15 -19.56 -2.53
N ARG A 106 1.32 -19.53 -1.21
CA ARG A 106 1.28 -20.72 -0.33
C ARG A 106 -0.07 -20.97 0.31
N LEU A 107 -0.93 -19.95 0.41
CA LEU A 107 -2.27 -20.06 0.94
C LEU A 107 -3.14 -21.01 0.11
N GLY A 108 -3.86 -21.89 0.79
CA GLY A 108 -4.73 -22.90 0.17
C GLY A 108 -4.04 -24.23 -0.15
N GLY A 109 -2.77 -24.41 0.22
CA GLY A 109 -2.00 -25.62 -0.03
C GLY A 109 -1.77 -26.53 1.17
N SER A 110 -2.18 -26.10 2.37
CA SER A 110 -1.93 -26.82 3.62
C SER A 110 -3.24 -27.19 4.34
N ASP A 111 -3.12 -27.95 5.42
CA ASP A 111 -4.20 -28.14 6.39
C ASP A 111 -4.47 -26.84 7.18
N ILE A 112 -5.58 -26.80 7.91
CA ILE A 112 -6.01 -25.62 8.68
C ILE A 112 -4.92 -25.13 9.64
N GLU A 113 -4.27 -26.06 10.36
CA GLU A 113 -3.21 -25.68 11.31
C GLU A 113 -1.96 -25.14 10.61
N GLY A 114 -1.60 -25.69 9.45
CA GLY A 114 -0.50 -25.23 8.62
C GLY A 114 -0.76 -23.82 8.08
N GLU A 115 -1.98 -23.55 7.63
CA GLU A 115 -2.37 -22.23 7.15
C GLU A 115 -2.39 -21.17 8.25
N VAL A 116 -2.89 -21.52 9.43
CA VAL A 116 -2.87 -20.62 10.60
C VAL A 116 -1.42 -20.28 10.98
N ARG A 117 -0.53 -21.28 11.05
CA ARG A 117 0.90 -21.06 11.36
C ARG A 117 1.60 -20.19 10.30
N LEU A 118 1.30 -20.45 9.02
CA LEU A 118 1.81 -19.62 7.93
C LEU A 118 1.39 -18.16 8.09
N LEU A 119 0.10 -17.93 8.34
CA LEU A 119 -0.44 -16.58 8.53
C LEU A 119 0.10 -15.91 9.78
N ASP A 120 0.26 -16.63 10.90
CA ASP A 120 0.83 -16.06 12.13
C ASP A 120 2.27 -15.56 11.92
N ALA A 121 3.10 -16.35 11.24
CA ALA A 121 4.46 -15.96 10.91
C ALA A 121 4.49 -14.74 9.96
N ALA A 122 3.69 -14.78 8.91
CA ALA A 122 3.62 -13.72 7.91
C ALA A 122 3.08 -12.40 8.48
N ILE A 123 2.04 -12.44 9.30
CA ILE A 123 1.45 -11.25 9.94
C ILE A 123 2.51 -10.51 10.76
N GLY A 124 3.30 -11.23 11.57
CA GLY A 124 4.36 -10.60 12.37
C GLY A 124 5.42 -9.91 11.52
N GLU A 125 5.85 -10.55 10.45
CA GLU A 125 6.87 -9.99 9.55
C GLU A 125 6.32 -8.82 8.72
N ILE A 126 5.12 -8.93 8.16
CA ILE A 126 4.46 -7.87 7.40
C ILE A 126 4.16 -6.65 8.30
N GLU A 127 3.76 -6.87 9.56
CA GLU A 127 3.56 -5.77 10.52
C GLU A 127 4.86 -5.00 10.77
N ARG A 128 5.97 -5.71 10.95
CA ARG A 128 7.29 -5.10 11.11
C ARG A 128 7.68 -4.29 9.89
N MET A 129 7.56 -4.89 8.69
CA MET A 129 7.88 -4.22 7.42
C MET A 129 6.99 -3.01 7.14
N ASN A 130 5.69 -3.08 7.47
CA ASN A 130 4.77 -1.96 7.33
C ASN A 130 5.16 -0.78 8.23
N LYS A 131 5.59 -1.03 9.47
CA LYS A 131 6.08 0.02 10.38
C LYS A 131 7.33 0.69 9.83
N GLU A 132 8.27 -0.10 9.32
CA GLU A 132 9.49 0.43 8.68
C GLU A 132 9.14 1.27 7.44
N PHE A 133 8.32 0.74 6.54
CA PHE A 133 7.87 1.42 5.33
C PHE A 133 7.13 2.74 5.64
N LYS A 134 6.27 2.74 6.65
CA LYS A 134 5.58 3.95 7.13
C LYS A 134 6.58 5.00 7.63
N GLY A 135 7.55 4.60 8.45
CA GLY A 135 8.59 5.50 8.95
C GLY A 135 9.47 6.09 7.84
N GLU A 136 9.84 5.28 6.85
CA GLU A 136 10.58 5.74 5.67
C GLU A 136 9.74 6.70 4.81
N THR A 137 8.46 6.40 4.62
CA THR A 137 7.53 7.24 3.87
C THR A 137 7.37 8.60 4.54
N GLU A 138 7.16 8.65 5.86
CA GLU A 138 7.04 9.90 6.61
C GLU A 138 8.31 10.74 6.52
N ARG A 139 9.48 10.11 6.62
CA ARG A 139 10.77 10.78 6.46
C ARG A 139 10.94 11.34 5.06
N SER A 140 10.66 10.54 4.04
CA SER A 140 10.76 10.93 2.63
C SER A 140 9.82 12.08 2.29
N VAL A 141 8.56 12.02 2.73
CA VAL A 141 7.57 13.10 2.54
C VAL A 141 8.03 14.39 3.21
N ARG A 142 8.62 14.32 4.39
CA ARG A 142 9.17 15.51 5.10
C ARG A 142 10.32 16.13 4.32
N VAL A 143 11.27 15.32 3.85
CA VAL A 143 12.43 15.79 3.09
C VAL A 143 11.97 16.43 1.78
N VAL A 144 11.11 15.77 1.01
CA VAL A 144 10.58 16.30 -0.25
C VAL A 144 9.86 17.61 -0.02
N SER A 145 9.03 17.73 1.03
CA SER A 145 8.31 18.96 1.34
C SER A 145 9.27 20.12 1.65
N VAL A 146 10.33 19.88 2.42
CA VAL A 146 11.34 20.90 2.74
C VAL A 146 12.10 21.33 1.48
N VAL A 147 12.52 20.39 0.66
CA VAL A 147 13.26 20.69 -0.58
C VAL A 147 12.40 21.50 -1.55
N VAL A 148 11.13 21.14 -1.73
CA VAL A 148 10.23 21.89 -2.62
C VAL A 148 10.02 23.31 -2.13
N VAL A 149 9.84 23.53 -0.83
CA VAL A 149 9.71 24.88 -0.26
C VAL A 149 10.99 25.68 -0.45
N ALA A 150 12.16 25.08 -0.17
CA ALA A 150 13.45 25.75 -0.33
C ALA A 150 13.73 26.17 -1.78
N VAL A 151 13.47 25.28 -2.74
CA VAL A 151 13.62 25.55 -4.18
C VAL A 151 12.63 26.64 -4.62
N SER A 152 11.39 26.60 -4.16
CA SER A 152 10.39 27.63 -4.48
C SER A 152 10.80 29.02 -3.97
N LEU A 153 11.34 29.10 -2.76
CA LEU A 153 11.86 30.36 -2.19
C LEU A 153 13.09 30.86 -2.96
N ALA A 154 14.02 29.97 -3.32
CA ALA A 154 15.20 30.35 -4.10
C ALA A 154 14.81 30.90 -5.48
N LEU A 155 13.86 30.27 -6.14
CA LEU A 155 13.32 30.77 -7.43
C LEU A 155 12.61 32.11 -7.29
N LEU A 156 11.87 32.31 -6.21
CA LEU A 156 11.21 33.60 -5.93
C LEU A 156 12.24 34.72 -5.78
N ILE A 157 13.32 34.49 -5.01
CA ILE A 157 14.40 35.47 -4.81
C ILE A 157 15.11 35.80 -6.13
N LEU A 158 15.29 34.80 -7.00
CA LEU A 158 15.97 34.98 -8.29
C LEU A 158 15.12 35.77 -9.32
N LEU A 159 13.79 35.78 -9.15
CA LEU A 159 12.83 36.46 -10.01
C LEU A 159 12.53 37.90 -9.54
N LEU A 160 12.84 38.24 -8.29
CA LEU A 160 12.76 39.59 -7.71
C LEU A 160 13.94 40.46 -8.13
#